data_853ae1b7e513535d6f2f698cb7434b54
#
_entry.id   853ae1b7e513535d6f2f698cb7434b54
#
_cell.length_a   1.000
_cell.length_b   1.000
_cell.length_c   1.000
_cell.angle_alpha   90.00
_cell.angle_beta   90.00
_cell.angle_gamma   90.00
#
_symmetry.space_group_name_H-M   'P 1'
#
loop_
_entity.id
_entity.type
_entity.pdbx_description
1 polymer ?
#
loop_
_entity_poly.entity_id
_entity_poly.type
_entity_poly.pdbx_seq_one_letter_code
_entity_poly.pdbx_strand_id
1 'polypeptide(L)'
;MRLLGFLSVAFMLALLGCTQPNARVKARFNDDAALTGKLPYNPFSWQLISSTLNRNGHSVSAFVGNEQAVKYARTNAAADFPAGSVICVITWLQQEDPRWFGGNIPQKLQSVEFLEVQSGPENARSYLYSSYAGSPLVKSTSFAQSSPTGRAAQILMQRAAVMP
;
A
#
# COMPACT_ATOMS: atom_id res chain seq x y z
N MET A 1 13.53 28.12 54.35
CA MET A 1 12.40 27.92 53.41
C MET A 1 12.63 28.32 51.96
N ARG A 2 13.66 29.10 51.58
CA ARG A 2 13.93 29.52 50.18
C ARG A 2 14.67 28.46 49.33
N LEU A 3 15.46 27.59 49.94
CA LEU A 3 16.20 26.54 49.22
C LEU A 3 15.30 25.36 48.73
N LEU A 4 14.25 25.00 49.46
CA LEU A 4 13.34 23.93 49.05
C LEU A 4 12.50 24.29 47.83
N GLY A 5 12.20 25.57 47.59
CA GLY A 5 11.45 26.03 46.42
C GLY A 5 12.26 25.87 45.09
N PHE A 6 13.57 26.09 45.13
CA PHE A 6 14.41 25.94 43.95
C PHE A 6 14.62 24.48 43.54
N LEU A 7 14.67 23.53 44.50
CA LEU A 7 14.76 22.09 44.17
C LEU A 7 13.49 21.58 43.49
N SER A 8 12.29 22.05 43.90
CA SER A 8 11.02 21.62 43.29
C SER A 8 10.87 22.10 41.83
N VAL A 9 11.31 23.32 41.53
CA VAL A 9 11.25 23.86 40.15
C VAL A 9 12.26 23.16 39.22
N ALA A 10 13.45 22.85 39.72
CA ALA A 10 14.46 22.10 38.95
C ALA A 10 14.00 20.66 38.63
N PHE A 11 13.27 20.01 39.53
CA PHE A 11 12.72 18.66 39.33
C PHE A 11 11.58 18.64 38.29
N MET A 12 10.72 19.67 38.26
CA MET A 12 9.65 19.78 37.26
C MET A 12 10.16 20.02 35.82
N LEU A 13 11.27 20.74 35.66
CA LEU A 13 11.88 21.00 34.36
C LEU A 13 12.56 19.75 33.74
N ALA A 14 12.95 18.78 34.57
CA ALA A 14 13.55 17.52 34.10
C ALA A 14 12.54 16.54 33.46
N LEU A 15 11.22 16.76 33.65
CA LEU A 15 10.17 15.88 33.11
C LEU A 15 9.67 16.31 31.72
N LEU A 16 10.15 17.42 31.18
CA LEU A 16 9.80 17.91 29.82
C LEU A 16 10.74 17.36 28.73
N GLY A 17 11.47 16.30 29.01
CA GLY A 17 12.25 15.58 28.01
C GLY A 17 11.35 14.98 26.96
N CYS A 18 11.06 15.71 25.87
CA CYS A 18 10.52 15.14 24.65
C CYS A 18 11.45 14.02 24.21
N THR A 19 11.02 12.77 24.36
CA THR A 19 11.72 11.62 23.78
C THR A 19 11.63 11.73 22.26
N GLN A 20 12.59 12.37 21.64
CA GLN A 20 12.76 12.26 20.19
C GLN A 20 13.06 10.79 19.86
N PRO A 21 12.34 10.22 18.87
CA PRO A 21 12.61 8.85 18.46
C PRO A 21 14.08 8.72 18.10
N ASN A 22 14.73 7.73 18.72
CA ASN A 22 16.14 7.48 18.58
C ASN A 22 16.52 7.41 17.08
N ALA A 23 17.55 8.08 16.64
CA ALA A 23 17.98 8.11 15.24
C ALA A 23 18.16 6.69 14.63
N ARG A 24 18.53 5.70 15.45
CA ARG A 24 18.58 4.28 15.06
C ARG A 24 17.21 3.67 14.76
N VAL A 25 16.12 4.17 15.36
CA VAL A 25 14.75 3.72 15.06
C VAL A 25 14.28 4.36 13.77
N LYS A 26 14.56 5.66 13.56
CA LYS A 26 14.27 6.35 12.30
C LYS A 26 14.96 5.69 11.09
N ALA A 27 16.21 5.26 11.24
CA ALA A 27 16.95 4.56 10.19
C ALA A 27 16.42 3.17 9.84
N ARG A 28 15.44 2.63 10.60
CA ARG A 28 14.76 1.36 10.31
C ARG A 28 13.53 1.50 9.42
N PHE A 29 13.00 2.71 9.27
CA PHE A 29 11.85 2.98 8.43
C PHE A 29 12.32 3.61 7.12
N ASN A 30 11.82 3.08 6.02
CA ASN A 30 12.04 3.65 4.69
C ASN A 30 10.88 4.59 4.37
N ASP A 31 11.05 5.87 4.67
CA ASP A 31 10.02 6.90 4.44
C ASP A 31 9.70 7.06 2.95
N ASP A 32 10.66 6.79 2.05
CA ASP A 32 10.46 6.87 0.59
C ASP A 32 9.55 5.76 0.06
N ALA A 33 9.42 4.65 0.80
CA ALA A 33 8.49 3.56 0.49
C ALA A 33 7.10 3.77 1.09
N ALA A 34 6.90 4.81 1.92
CA ALA A 34 5.64 5.06 2.59
C ALA A 34 4.57 5.60 1.64
N LEU A 35 3.32 5.22 1.88
CA LEU A 35 2.16 5.76 1.17
C LEU A 35 1.76 7.09 1.80
N THR A 36 2.21 8.19 1.23
CA THR A 36 1.87 9.55 1.67
C THR A 36 0.95 10.22 0.67
N GLY A 37 -0.10 10.91 1.13
CA GLY A 37 -1.06 11.60 0.26
C GLY A 37 -2.51 11.17 0.53
N LYS A 38 -3.44 11.72 -0.27
CA LYS A 38 -4.86 11.40 -0.15
C LYS A 38 -5.22 10.26 -1.10
N LEU A 39 -5.46 9.09 -0.54
CA LEU A 39 -5.98 7.93 -1.25
C LEU A 39 -7.47 7.71 -0.93
N PRO A 40 -8.25 7.11 -1.85
CA PRO A 40 -9.67 6.82 -1.60
C PRO A 40 -9.87 5.77 -0.52
N TYR A 41 -8.89 4.88 -0.34
CA TYR A 41 -8.89 3.80 0.64
C TYR A 41 -7.53 3.70 1.32
N ASN A 42 -7.49 3.07 2.50
CA ASN A 42 -6.25 2.67 3.15
C ASN A 42 -5.89 1.22 2.77
N PRO A 43 -5.01 0.99 1.81
CA PRO A 43 -4.70 -0.37 1.36
C PRO A 43 -3.97 -1.23 2.42
N PHE A 44 -3.33 -0.61 3.41
CA PHE A 44 -2.69 -1.36 4.50
C PHE A 44 -3.66 -1.99 5.49
N SER A 45 -4.94 -1.62 5.46
CA SER A 45 -5.98 -2.31 6.22
C SER A 45 -6.49 -3.58 5.52
N TRP A 46 -6.06 -3.84 4.29
CA TRP A 46 -6.51 -4.95 3.46
C TRP A 46 -5.55 -6.13 3.49
N GLN A 47 -6.05 -7.29 3.08
CA GLN A 47 -5.24 -8.50 3.01
C GLN A 47 -4.56 -8.63 1.65
N LEU A 48 -3.39 -9.29 1.66
CA LEU A 48 -2.64 -9.59 0.46
C LEU A 48 -3.38 -10.66 -0.37
N ILE A 49 -3.52 -10.38 -1.67
CA ILE A 49 -3.96 -11.34 -2.67
C ILE A 49 -2.73 -12.03 -3.27
N SER A 50 -1.78 -11.24 -3.78
CA SER A 50 -0.61 -11.72 -4.49
C SER A 50 0.52 -10.70 -4.43
N SER A 51 1.72 -11.12 -4.83
CA SER A 51 2.83 -10.20 -5.09
C SER A 51 3.54 -10.62 -6.37
N THR A 52 4.09 -9.66 -7.09
CA THR A 52 4.84 -9.89 -8.31
C THR A 52 6.17 -9.15 -8.30
N LEU A 53 7.16 -9.77 -8.91
CA LEU A 53 8.50 -9.21 -9.10
C LEU A 53 8.72 -8.92 -10.57
N ASN A 54 9.03 -7.69 -10.91
CA ASN A 54 9.51 -7.31 -12.23
C ASN A 54 11.02 -7.13 -12.18
N ARG A 55 11.75 -8.16 -12.59
CA ARG A 55 13.23 -8.16 -12.60
C ARG A 55 13.79 -7.12 -13.54
N ASN A 56 13.21 -6.95 -14.73
CA ASN A 56 13.69 -5.99 -15.72
C ASN A 56 13.44 -4.54 -15.29
N GLY A 57 12.32 -4.28 -14.60
CA GLY A 57 11.97 -2.96 -14.07
C GLY A 57 12.44 -2.72 -12.63
N HIS A 58 13.19 -3.67 -12.03
CA HIS A 58 13.65 -3.59 -10.65
C HIS A 58 12.53 -3.13 -9.70
N SER A 59 11.35 -3.76 -9.79
CA SER A 59 10.20 -3.37 -8.99
C SER A 59 9.47 -4.58 -8.39
N VAL A 60 8.82 -4.33 -7.26
CA VAL A 60 7.93 -5.27 -6.58
C VAL A 60 6.54 -4.66 -6.49
N SER A 61 5.52 -5.44 -6.79
CA SER A 61 4.13 -5.02 -6.62
C SER A 61 3.42 -5.95 -5.64
N ALA A 62 2.68 -5.36 -4.70
CA ALA A 62 1.75 -6.05 -3.83
C ALA A 62 0.32 -5.80 -4.31
N PHE A 63 -0.44 -6.86 -4.47
CA PHE A 63 -1.87 -6.84 -4.78
C PHE A 63 -2.63 -7.10 -3.49
N VAL A 64 -3.33 -6.11 -3.00
CA VAL A 64 -4.16 -6.21 -1.80
C VAL A 64 -5.61 -5.94 -2.17
N GLY A 65 -6.55 -6.43 -1.39
CA GLY A 65 -7.96 -6.23 -1.68
C GLY A 65 -8.81 -6.14 -0.43
N ASN A 66 -10.01 -5.56 -0.59
CA ASN A 66 -11.01 -5.63 0.45
C ASN A 66 -11.44 -7.10 0.69
N GLU A 67 -12.17 -7.37 1.75
CA GLU A 67 -12.57 -8.72 2.15
C GLU A 67 -13.22 -9.51 1.00
N GLN A 68 -14.10 -8.85 0.24
CA GLN A 68 -14.81 -9.46 -0.88
C GLN A 68 -13.86 -9.86 -2.01
N ALA A 69 -12.92 -8.99 -2.39
CA ALA A 69 -11.92 -9.28 -3.41
C ALA A 69 -11.00 -10.43 -2.97
N VAL A 70 -10.53 -10.41 -1.73
CA VAL A 70 -9.65 -11.45 -1.19
C VAL A 70 -10.35 -12.80 -1.14
N LYS A 71 -11.58 -12.83 -0.63
CA LYS A 71 -12.38 -14.05 -0.58
C LYS A 71 -12.58 -14.65 -1.98
N TYR A 72 -12.92 -13.80 -2.95
CA TYR A 72 -13.10 -14.24 -4.33
C TYR A 72 -11.79 -14.77 -4.93
N ALA A 73 -10.69 -14.04 -4.81
CA ALA A 73 -9.38 -14.43 -5.35
C ALA A 73 -8.88 -15.79 -4.81
N ARG A 74 -9.24 -16.12 -3.57
CA ARG A 74 -8.85 -17.39 -2.92
C ARG A 74 -9.68 -18.58 -3.36
N THR A 75 -10.93 -18.37 -3.75
CA THR A 75 -11.88 -19.45 -4.05
C THR A 75 -12.16 -19.65 -5.54
N ASN A 76 -11.80 -18.68 -6.38
CA ASN A 76 -12.13 -18.69 -7.80
C ASN A 76 -10.88 -18.47 -8.67
N ALA A 77 -10.86 -19.19 -9.80
CA ALA A 77 -9.80 -19.05 -10.80
C ALA A 77 -10.13 -18.03 -11.90
N ALA A 78 -11.40 -17.57 -11.97
CA ALA A 78 -11.86 -16.62 -12.97
C ALA A 78 -11.50 -15.18 -12.60
N ALA A 79 -11.43 -14.31 -13.59
CA ALA A 79 -11.19 -12.87 -13.41
C ALA A 79 -12.49 -12.07 -13.21
N ASP A 80 -13.61 -12.74 -12.93
CA ASP A 80 -14.94 -12.13 -12.79
C ASP A 80 -15.26 -11.79 -11.32
N PHE A 81 -14.51 -10.85 -10.78
CA PHE A 81 -14.72 -10.38 -9.41
C PHE A 81 -16.13 -9.80 -9.22
N PRO A 82 -16.78 -10.08 -8.08
CA PRO A 82 -18.13 -9.57 -7.81
C PRO A 82 -18.11 -8.03 -7.64
N ALA A 83 -19.24 -7.39 -7.96
CA ALA A 83 -19.43 -5.97 -7.70
C ALA A 83 -19.23 -5.65 -6.21
N GLY A 84 -18.54 -4.53 -5.92
CA GLY A 84 -18.09 -4.18 -4.57
C GLY A 84 -16.67 -4.65 -4.23
N SER A 85 -16.06 -5.47 -5.10
CA SER A 85 -14.64 -5.81 -4.95
C SER A 85 -13.78 -4.59 -5.27
N VAL A 86 -12.79 -4.35 -4.44
CA VAL A 86 -11.76 -3.32 -4.67
C VAL A 86 -10.39 -3.97 -4.53
N ILE A 87 -9.58 -3.83 -5.57
CA ILE A 87 -8.20 -4.32 -5.62
C ILE A 87 -7.27 -3.13 -5.69
N CYS A 88 -6.24 -3.12 -4.87
CA CYS A 88 -5.18 -2.12 -4.92
C CYS A 88 -3.86 -2.79 -5.29
N VAL A 89 -3.12 -2.16 -6.18
CA VAL A 89 -1.76 -2.55 -6.54
C VAL A 89 -0.81 -1.46 -6.06
N ILE A 90 0.11 -1.84 -5.19
CA ILE A 90 1.14 -0.93 -4.69
C ILE A 90 2.45 -1.39 -5.30
N THR A 91 3.11 -0.51 -6.05
CA THR A 91 4.37 -0.81 -6.72
C THR A 91 5.50 0.02 -6.15
N TRP A 92 6.58 -0.64 -5.77
CA TRP A 92 7.84 -0.02 -5.32
C TRP A 92 8.98 -0.38 -6.25
N LEU A 93 9.90 0.54 -6.43
CA LEU A 93 11.24 0.22 -6.89
C LEU A 93 11.96 -0.61 -5.83
N GLN A 94 12.87 -1.47 -6.26
CA GLN A 94 13.68 -2.31 -5.37
C GLN A 94 15.11 -1.79 -5.26
N GLN A 95 15.73 -2.11 -4.14
CA GLN A 95 17.17 -2.03 -3.93
C GLN A 95 17.66 -3.32 -3.25
N GLU A 96 18.94 -3.60 -3.35
CA GLU A 96 19.56 -4.71 -2.64
C GLU A 96 19.42 -4.54 -1.12
N ASP A 97 19.11 -5.62 -0.43
CA ASP A 97 19.09 -5.62 1.03
C ASP A 97 20.53 -5.61 1.56
N PRO A 98 20.96 -4.56 2.29
CA PRO A 98 22.32 -4.48 2.82
C PRO A 98 22.67 -5.52 3.88
N ARG A 99 21.67 -6.27 4.36
CA ARG A 99 21.82 -7.29 5.41
C ARG A 99 21.71 -8.71 4.90
N TRP A 100 21.10 -8.89 3.73
CA TRP A 100 20.80 -10.22 3.20
C TRP A 100 21.28 -10.35 1.76
N PHE A 101 22.36 -11.11 1.56
CA PHE A 101 22.95 -11.33 0.24
C PHE A 101 21.93 -11.89 -0.76
N GLY A 102 21.79 -11.21 -1.88
CA GLY A 102 20.82 -11.56 -2.93
C GLY A 102 19.36 -11.22 -2.60
N GLY A 103 19.07 -10.65 -1.43
CA GLY A 103 17.76 -10.12 -1.09
C GLY A 103 17.51 -8.75 -1.70
N ASN A 104 16.23 -8.46 -1.98
CA ASN A 104 15.79 -7.13 -2.43
C ASN A 104 14.68 -6.62 -1.52
N ILE A 105 14.74 -5.34 -1.22
CA ILE A 105 13.75 -4.64 -0.39
C ILE A 105 13.12 -3.47 -1.17
N PRO A 106 11.90 -3.04 -0.80
CA PRO A 106 11.32 -1.82 -1.35
C PRO A 106 12.23 -0.62 -1.08
N GLN A 107 12.53 0.15 -2.13
CA GLN A 107 13.33 1.37 -2.05
C GLN A 107 12.44 2.60 -2.01
N LYS A 108 11.66 2.80 -3.06
CA LYS A 108 10.84 4.00 -3.27
C LYS A 108 9.48 3.60 -3.82
N LEU A 109 8.43 4.24 -3.31
CA LEU A 109 7.09 4.09 -3.86
C LEU A 109 7.06 4.63 -5.30
N GLN A 110 6.54 3.82 -6.23
CA GLN A 110 6.41 4.19 -7.64
C GLN A 110 4.97 4.57 -7.98
N SER A 111 4.01 3.72 -7.62
CA SER A 111 2.59 3.97 -7.89
C SER A 111 1.68 3.22 -6.94
N VAL A 112 0.46 3.73 -6.82
CA VAL A 112 -0.68 3.05 -6.20
C VAL A 112 -1.84 3.08 -7.18
N GLU A 113 -2.39 1.91 -7.49
CA GLU A 113 -3.49 1.76 -8.45
C GLU A 113 -4.68 1.13 -7.73
N PHE A 114 -5.88 1.63 -7.99
CA PHE A 114 -7.12 1.02 -7.51
C PHE A 114 -7.98 0.58 -8.68
N LEU A 115 -8.55 -0.60 -8.57
CA LEU A 115 -9.56 -1.14 -9.47
C LEU A 115 -10.79 -1.50 -8.66
N GLU A 116 -11.88 -0.80 -8.91
CA GLU A 116 -13.18 -1.02 -8.28
C GLU A 116 -14.10 -1.74 -9.27
N VAL A 117 -14.68 -2.84 -8.85
CA VAL A 117 -15.68 -3.56 -9.62
C VAL A 117 -17.06 -3.10 -9.16
N GLN A 118 -17.82 -2.52 -10.09
CA GLN A 118 -19.15 -1.96 -9.84
C GLN A 118 -20.24 -2.75 -10.58
N SER A 119 -21.48 -2.62 -10.13
CA SER A 119 -22.63 -3.09 -10.89
C SER A 119 -22.87 -2.14 -12.05
N GLY A 120 -22.90 -2.68 -13.27
CA GLY A 120 -23.31 -1.97 -14.47
C GLY A 120 -24.78 -2.25 -14.83
N PRO A 121 -25.24 -1.72 -15.97
CA PRO A 121 -26.56 -2.02 -16.50
C PRO A 121 -26.76 -3.53 -16.75
N GLU A 122 -27.99 -4.02 -16.63
CA GLU A 122 -28.37 -5.42 -16.92
C GLU A 122 -27.53 -6.48 -16.17
N ASN A 123 -27.11 -6.17 -14.92
CA ASN A 123 -26.21 -7.02 -14.12
C ASN A 123 -24.79 -7.22 -14.70
N ALA A 124 -24.41 -6.48 -15.73
CA ALA A 124 -23.05 -6.47 -16.22
C ALA A 124 -22.08 -5.87 -15.17
N ARG A 125 -20.78 -6.16 -15.31
CA ARG A 125 -19.76 -5.52 -14.50
C ARG A 125 -19.32 -4.21 -15.15
N SER A 126 -19.09 -3.19 -14.34
CA SER A 126 -18.34 -2.00 -14.74
C SER A 126 -17.12 -1.85 -13.85
N TYR A 127 -16.11 -1.16 -14.35
CA TYR A 127 -14.80 -1.08 -13.74
C TYR A 127 -14.37 0.37 -13.66
N LEU A 128 -14.02 0.81 -12.45
CA LEU A 128 -13.41 2.12 -12.22
C LEU A 128 -11.95 1.92 -11.84
N TYR A 129 -11.06 2.37 -12.72
CA TYR A 129 -9.63 2.34 -12.48
C TYR A 129 -9.13 3.74 -12.12
N SER A 130 -8.26 3.83 -11.13
CA SER A 130 -7.56 5.05 -10.76
C SER A 130 -6.12 4.76 -10.39
N SER A 131 -5.21 5.64 -10.81
CA SER A 131 -3.77 5.54 -10.55
C SER A 131 -3.28 6.80 -9.85
N TYR A 132 -2.34 6.61 -8.92
CA TYR A 132 -1.71 7.64 -8.11
C TYR A 132 -0.20 7.48 -8.19
N ALA A 133 0.52 8.58 -8.32
CA ALA A 133 1.98 8.60 -8.37
C ALA A 133 2.52 9.86 -7.67
N GLY A 134 3.82 9.89 -7.44
CA GLY A 134 4.50 11.02 -6.78
C GLY A 134 4.64 10.84 -5.25
N SER A 135 5.29 11.82 -4.63
CA SER A 135 5.46 11.90 -3.17
C SER A 135 5.30 13.35 -2.73
N PRO A 136 4.14 13.72 -2.16
CA PRO A 136 2.97 12.88 -1.86
C PRO A 136 2.26 12.34 -3.10
N LEU A 137 1.51 11.23 -2.93
CA LEU A 137 0.72 10.62 -3.99
C LEU A 137 -0.37 11.57 -4.48
N VAL A 138 -0.42 11.77 -5.79
CA VAL A 138 -1.44 12.57 -6.49
C VAL A 138 -2.10 11.69 -7.55
N LYS A 139 -3.40 11.85 -7.73
CA LYS A 139 -4.15 11.13 -8.75
C LYS A 139 -3.63 11.48 -10.15
N SER A 140 -3.17 10.48 -10.88
CA SER A 140 -2.58 10.64 -12.22
C SER A 140 -3.54 10.23 -13.34
N THR A 141 -4.32 9.19 -13.14
CA THR A 141 -5.26 8.66 -14.13
C THR A 141 -6.52 8.15 -13.46
N SER A 142 -7.68 8.36 -14.09
CA SER A 142 -8.94 7.74 -13.67
C SER A 142 -9.82 7.55 -14.90
N PHE A 143 -10.37 6.35 -15.04
CA PHE A 143 -11.38 6.06 -16.05
C PHE A 143 -12.36 5.00 -15.52
N ALA A 144 -13.58 5.05 -16.06
CA ALA A 144 -14.62 4.05 -15.82
C ALA A 144 -15.07 3.47 -17.14
N GLN A 145 -15.32 2.18 -17.20
CA GLN A 145 -15.73 1.48 -18.42
C GLN A 145 -16.50 0.19 -18.11
N SER A 146 -17.28 -0.26 -19.09
CA SER A 146 -18.13 -1.47 -18.99
C SER A 146 -17.32 -2.78 -19.04
N SER A 147 -16.10 -2.75 -19.60
CA SER A 147 -15.23 -3.93 -19.65
C SER A 147 -13.79 -3.55 -19.31
N PRO A 148 -13.03 -4.43 -18.62
CA PRO A 148 -11.64 -4.14 -18.29
C PRO A 148 -10.76 -4.26 -19.54
N THR A 149 -9.90 -3.28 -19.76
CA THR A 149 -8.91 -3.29 -20.84
C THR A 149 -7.52 -3.03 -20.30
N GLY A 150 -6.51 -3.55 -21.00
CA GLY A 150 -5.11 -3.30 -20.67
C GLY A 150 -4.76 -3.59 -19.21
N ARG A 151 -4.41 -2.56 -18.45
CA ARG A 151 -3.94 -2.71 -17.05
C ARG A 151 -5.01 -3.25 -16.11
N ALA A 152 -6.26 -2.83 -16.27
CA ALA A 152 -7.36 -3.33 -15.43
C ALA A 152 -7.54 -4.84 -15.60
N ALA A 153 -7.48 -5.35 -16.85
CA ALA A 153 -7.54 -6.78 -17.12
C ALA A 153 -6.37 -7.54 -16.46
N GLN A 154 -5.15 -7.00 -16.52
CA GLN A 154 -3.98 -7.60 -15.86
C GLN A 154 -4.16 -7.70 -14.34
N ILE A 155 -4.77 -6.69 -13.71
CA ILE A 155 -5.05 -6.70 -12.27
C ILE A 155 -6.06 -7.80 -11.91
N LEU A 156 -7.13 -7.94 -12.69
CA LEU A 156 -8.16 -8.96 -12.46
C LEU A 156 -7.67 -10.41 -12.70
N MET A 157 -6.64 -10.58 -13.51
CA MET A 157 -6.05 -11.90 -13.78
C MET A 157 -5.13 -12.40 -12.65
N GLN A 158 -4.85 -11.57 -11.63
CA GLN A 158 -4.01 -11.99 -10.50
C GLN A 158 -4.73 -13.01 -9.63
N ARG A 159 -4.08 -14.12 -9.38
CA ARG A 159 -4.56 -15.18 -8.49
C ARG A 159 -3.99 -15.01 -7.09
N ALA A 160 -4.73 -15.45 -6.10
CA ALA A 160 -4.22 -15.47 -4.74
C ALA A 160 -2.96 -16.33 -4.68
N ALA A 161 -1.93 -15.82 -4.02
CA ALA A 161 -0.78 -16.63 -3.67
C ALA A 161 -1.23 -17.77 -2.75
N VAL A 162 -0.88 -19.00 -3.11
CA VAL A 162 -1.09 -20.15 -2.24
C VAL A 162 -0.04 -20.02 -1.13
N MET A 163 -0.48 -19.63 0.05
CA MET A 163 0.35 -19.71 1.24
C MET A 163 0.29 -21.16 1.74
N PRO A 164 1.43 -21.83 1.91
CA PRO A 164 1.47 -23.17 2.45
C PRO A 164 0.96 -23.22 3.88
#